data_0d4f854969e58cd4ae9ef4bee5635ddf
#
_entry.id   0d4f854969e58cd4ae9ef4bee5635ddf
#
_cell.length_a   1.000
_cell.length_b   1.000
_cell.length_c   1.000
_cell.angle_alpha   90.00
_cell.angle_beta   90.00
_cell.angle_gamma   90.00
#
_symmetry.space_group_name_H-M   'P 1'
#
loop_
_entity.id
_entity.type
_entity.pdbx_description
1 polymer ?
#
loop_
_entity_poly.entity_id
_entity_poly.type
_entity_poly.pdbx_seq_one_letter_code
_entity_poly.pdbx_strand_id
1 'polypeptide(L)'
;MSDTCDLCQRPALEPIYKPERSTRGLTVHLCGVCGLLQSLPRIDRATRAPAAVSGGADWGNVRYGKGFRTQIAVDALRRHADFSSDFTLLDVGSNRGSFARAFLNGAPNAHLIAVEPDERVAASVAGMPRTHLIEERIENVALESRRFDAIHSCHTIEHLIHPARTLADHHRVLKDGGILVLDAPNAALLASDDIVEEWFIDKHLYHFSERTLTRMIEAAGFTILERPDPKDRSNLFFVCKKNGMKPVNGGIDLLEVEYAQDLIATYTANRARNLMALTSVASELLRLAPRRVAVWGAGRLFDSLVTYGKLPTEALTVLIDKHLKAHVSERHGFALTGPESLAEAKPGVVVVMSRDFASEIAAEVNKLTPGAEVILYSDLMSRARRVAA
;
A
#
# COMPACT_ATOMS: atom_id res chain seq x y z
N MET A 1 -21.00 23.09 3.89
CA MET A 1 -20.16 23.48 2.72
C MET A 1 -20.03 22.24 1.87
N SER A 2 -20.29 22.29 0.56
CA SER A 2 -20.08 21.14 -0.31
C SER A 2 -18.59 20.83 -0.37
N ASP A 3 -18.22 19.56 -0.16
CA ASP A 3 -16.83 19.13 -0.32
C ASP A 3 -16.35 19.40 -1.73
N THR A 4 -15.17 19.98 -1.89
CA THR A 4 -14.53 20.24 -3.18
C THR A 4 -13.49 19.16 -3.48
N CYS A 5 -13.25 18.89 -4.75
CA CYS A 5 -12.17 18.01 -5.20
C CYS A 5 -10.80 18.60 -4.85
N ASP A 6 -9.92 17.82 -4.21
CA ASP A 6 -8.61 18.34 -3.78
C ASP A 6 -7.66 18.59 -4.95
N LEU A 7 -7.84 17.94 -6.11
CA LEU A 7 -7.01 18.18 -7.30
C LEU A 7 -7.47 19.43 -8.08
N CYS A 8 -8.76 19.50 -8.47
CA CYS A 8 -9.22 20.58 -9.35
C CYS A 8 -9.99 21.70 -8.64
N GLN A 9 -10.19 21.57 -7.31
CA GLN A 9 -10.88 22.54 -6.44
C GLN A 9 -12.34 22.83 -6.82
N ARG A 10 -12.98 21.96 -7.61
CA ARG A 10 -14.38 22.13 -8.04
C ARG A 10 -15.33 21.31 -7.18
N PRO A 11 -16.56 21.80 -6.90
CA PRO A 11 -17.59 21.08 -6.15
C PRO A 11 -18.33 20.08 -7.04
N ALA A 12 -17.61 19.13 -7.63
CA ALA A 12 -18.14 18.16 -8.61
C ALA A 12 -17.88 16.73 -8.14
N LEU A 13 -18.12 16.46 -6.86
CA LEU A 13 -17.93 15.15 -6.24
C LEU A 13 -19.26 14.40 -6.20
N GLU A 14 -19.31 13.24 -6.85
CA GLU A 14 -20.47 12.36 -6.90
C GLU A 14 -20.16 11.04 -6.20
N PRO A 15 -21.02 10.51 -5.32
CA PRO A 15 -20.80 9.22 -4.67
C PRO A 15 -20.88 8.10 -5.71
N ILE A 16 -19.85 7.23 -5.76
CA ILE A 16 -19.77 6.17 -6.76
C ILE A 16 -19.67 4.76 -6.13
N TYR A 17 -19.13 4.66 -4.90
CA TYR A 17 -18.99 3.38 -4.23
C TYR A 17 -19.05 3.55 -2.71
N LYS A 18 -19.69 2.60 -2.02
CA LYS A 18 -19.74 2.55 -0.56
C LYS A 18 -19.08 1.28 -0.04
N PRO A 19 -17.92 1.38 0.64
CA PRO A 19 -17.26 0.21 1.22
C PRO A 19 -18.11 -0.47 2.29
N GLU A 20 -18.24 -1.79 2.21
CA GLU A 20 -19.08 -2.58 3.13
C GLU A 20 -18.59 -2.55 4.58
N ARG A 21 -17.29 -2.37 4.79
CA ARG A 21 -16.63 -2.48 6.09
C ARG A 21 -16.06 -1.17 6.61
N SER A 22 -16.49 -0.04 6.06
CA SER A 22 -16.07 1.23 6.62
C SER A 22 -16.68 1.42 8.02
N THR A 23 -15.82 1.48 9.02
CA THR A 23 -16.22 1.79 10.42
C THR A 23 -16.46 3.30 10.61
N ARG A 24 -16.09 4.11 9.61
CA ARG A 24 -16.19 5.58 9.63
C ARG A 24 -17.28 6.13 8.72
N GLY A 25 -18.03 5.25 8.06
CA GLY A 25 -19.09 5.65 7.12
C GLY A 25 -18.57 6.30 5.85
N LEU A 26 -17.35 5.94 5.41
CA LEU A 26 -16.77 6.48 4.19
C LEU A 26 -17.60 6.09 2.97
N THR A 27 -17.66 7.03 2.03
CA THR A 27 -18.18 6.83 0.69
C THR A 27 -17.14 7.32 -0.30
N VAL A 28 -16.87 6.55 -1.34
CA VAL A 28 -15.95 6.94 -2.43
C VAL A 28 -16.71 7.83 -3.38
N HIS A 29 -16.11 8.96 -3.70
CA HIS A 29 -16.64 9.96 -4.63
C HIS A 29 -15.72 10.08 -5.83
N LEU A 30 -16.31 10.20 -6.99
CA LEU A 30 -15.64 10.54 -8.24
C LEU A 30 -15.77 12.04 -8.49
N CYS A 31 -14.69 12.69 -8.85
CA CYS A 31 -14.79 14.04 -9.40
C CYS A 31 -15.17 14.00 -10.87
N GLY A 32 -16.38 14.46 -11.22
CA GLY A 32 -16.88 14.54 -12.59
C GLY A 32 -16.13 15.52 -13.51
N VAL A 33 -15.09 16.18 -13.01
CA VAL A 33 -14.25 17.11 -13.78
C VAL A 33 -12.88 16.52 -14.09
N CYS A 34 -12.23 15.88 -13.13
CA CYS A 34 -10.83 15.49 -13.26
C CYS A 34 -10.57 13.98 -13.03
N GLY A 35 -11.58 13.20 -12.74
CA GLY A 35 -11.48 11.76 -12.55
C GLY A 35 -10.86 11.31 -11.22
N LEU A 36 -10.47 12.23 -10.32
CA LEU A 36 -9.89 11.83 -9.04
C LEU A 36 -10.93 11.13 -8.16
N LEU A 37 -10.59 9.93 -7.70
CA LEU A 37 -11.36 9.17 -6.70
C LEU A 37 -10.91 9.56 -5.29
N GLN A 38 -11.86 9.92 -4.42
CA GLN A 38 -11.59 10.30 -3.05
C GLN A 38 -12.69 9.84 -2.09
N SER A 39 -12.28 9.44 -0.89
CA SER A 39 -13.20 8.96 0.17
C SER A 39 -13.61 10.11 1.09
N LEU A 40 -14.89 10.25 1.34
CA LEU A 40 -15.48 11.25 2.24
C LEU A 40 -16.27 10.58 3.38
N PRO A 41 -16.39 11.21 4.55
CA PRO A 41 -15.80 12.49 4.95
C PRO A 41 -14.28 12.39 5.15
N ARG A 42 -13.57 13.50 4.91
CA ARG A 42 -12.14 13.64 5.26
C ARG A 42 -12.02 13.87 6.76
N ILE A 43 -12.01 12.81 7.52
CA ILE A 43 -11.93 12.88 8.97
C ILE A 43 -10.47 12.87 9.38
N ASP A 44 -10.05 13.86 10.16
CA ASP A 44 -8.76 13.81 10.82
C ASP A 44 -8.70 12.59 11.74
N ARG A 45 -7.71 11.76 11.55
CA ARG A 45 -7.53 10.55 12.35
C ARG A 45 -6.73 10.94 13.57
N ALA A 46 -7.31 10.77 14.74
CA ALA A 46 -6.50 10.73 15.93
C ALA A 46 -5.35 9.73 15.67
N THR A 47 -4.12 10.17 15.89
CA THR A 47 -2.88 9.42 15.72
C THR A 47 -2.86 8.13 16.51
N ARG A 48 -3.71 8.01 17.52
CA ARG A 48 -3.89 6.85 18.38
C ARG A 48 -5.08 6.02 17.92
N ALA A 49 -4.85 5.13 16.95
CA ALA A 49 -5.78 4.00 16.80
C ALA A 49 -5.63 3.10 18.04
N PRO A 50 -6.73 2.61 18.63
CA PRO A 50 -6.63 1.62 19.69
C PRO A 50 -5.82 0.42 19.21
N ALA A 51 -5.08 -0.18 20.13
CA ALA A 51 -4.16 -1.32 19.92
C ALA A 51 -4.83 -2.61 19.42
N ALA A 52 -6.08 -2.58 19.01
CA ALA A 52 -6.73 -3.69 18.34
C ALA A 52 -6.08 -3.86 16.96
N VAL A 53 -5.14 -4.76 16.91
CA VAL A 53 -4.42 -5.24 15.74
C VAL A 53 -5.40 -5.84 14.75
N SER A 54 -6.06 -5.03 14.00
CA SER A 54 -6.69 -5.45 12.77
C SER A 54 -6.10 -4.65 11.61
N GLY A 55 -4.87 -5.02 11.27
CA GLY A 55 -4.37 -4.93 9.93
C GLY A 55 -4.22 -3.54 9.30
N GLY A 56 -3.63 -2.59 9.99
CA GLY A 56 -3.32 -1.31 9.38
C GLY A 56 -1.83 -1.08 9.19
N ALA A 57 -1.17 -0.49 10.18
CA ALA A 57 0.25 -0.21 10.17
C ALA A 57 1.11 -1.48 10.12
N ASP A 58 0.65 -2.56 10.77
CA ASP A 58 1.39 -3.81 10.81
C ASP A 58 1.40 -4.53 9.47
N TRP A 59 0.31 -4.48 8.70
CA TRP A 59 0.24 -5.03 7.34
C TRP A 59 1.18 -4.31 6.37
N GLY A 60 1.22 -3.00 6.41
CA GLY A 60 2.14 -2.21 5.60
C GLY A 60 3.59 -2.62 5.88
N ASN A 61 3.95 -2.76 7.14
CA ASN A 61 5.30 -3.11 7.57
C ASN A 61 5.75 -4.51 7.15
N VAL A 62 4.85 -5.49 7.25
CA VAL A 62 5.15 -6.87 6.85
C VAL A 62 5.22 -7.00 5.34
N ARG A 63 4.29 -6.40 4.61
CA ARG A 63 4.22 -6.47 3.15
C ARG A 63 5.30 -5.65 2.46
N TYR A 64 5.65 -4.51 3.01
CA TYR A 64 6.59 -3.56 2.43
C TYR A 64 8.03 -3.68 2.99
N GLY A 65 8.25 -4.53 3.97
CA GLY A 65 9.58 -4.82 4.53
C GLY A 65 10.56 -5.49 3.58
N LYS A 66 10.24 -5.61 2.29
CA LYS A 66 11.03 -6.32 1.28
C LYS A 66 12.21 -5.53 0.71
N GLY A 67 12.43 -4.32 1.18
CA GLY A 67 13.63 -3.55 0.83
C GLY A 67 13.70 -3.02 -0.61
N PHE A 68 13.00 -3.63 -1.58
CA PHE A 68 13.14 -3.22 -2.98
C PHE A 68 12.64 -1.80 -3.25
N ARG A 69 11.53 -1.36 -2.63
CA ARG A 69 11.03 0.01 -2.78
C ARG A 69 11.97 1.02 -2.13
N THR A 70 12.48 0.68 -0.95
CA THR A 70 13.55 1.45 -0.29
C THR A 70 14.75 1.58 -1.20
N GLN A 71 15.19 0.49 -1.84
CA GLN A 71 16.32 0.51 -2.75
C GLN A 71 16.05 1.35 -4.00
N ILE A 72 14.86 1.23 -4.61
CA ILE A 72 14.43 2.08 -5.72
C ILE A 72 14.51 3.56 -5.35
N ALA A 73 14.02 3.94 -4.16
CA ALA A 73 14.04 5.32 -3.70
C ALA A 73 15.47 5.84 -3.49
N VAL A 74 16.33 5.05 -2.83
CA VAL A 74 17.75 5.41 -2.59
C VAL A 74 18.50 5.54 -3.92
N ASP A 75 18.31 4.60 -4.85
CA ASP A 75 18.98 4.63 -6.15
C ASP A 75 18.48 5.79 -7.03
N ALA A 76 17.18 6.09 -6.96
CA ALA A 76 16.62 7.25 -7.62
C ALA A 76 17.24 8.57 -7.10
N LEU A 77 17.34 8.71 -5.77
CA LEU A 77 18.00 9.88 -5.18
C LEU A 77 19.47 9.99 -5.62
N ARG A 78 20.22 8.89 -5.66
CA ARG A 78 21.64 8.88 -6.10
C ARG A 78 21.81 9.32 -7.56
N ARG A 79 20.84 9.08 -8.41
CA ARG A 79 20.90 9.53 -9.81
C ARG A 79 20.70 11.03 -9.98
N HIS A 80 20.00 11.66 -9.04
CA HIS A 80 19.53 13.04 -9.19
C HIS A 80 20.07 14.00 -8.13
N ALA A 81 20.78 13.51 -7.10
CA ALA A 81 21.32 14.32 -6.01
C ALA A 81 22.74 13.88 -5.64
N ASP A 82 23.56 14.85 -5.25
CA ASP A 82 24.93 14.63 -4.77
C ASP A 82 24.94 14.60 -3.23
N PHE A 83 25.35 13.48 -2.65
CA PHE A 83 25.46 13.26 -1.20
C PHE A 83 26.89 13.47 -0.66
N SER A 84 27.82 13.97 -1.49
CA SER A 84 29.21 14.20 -1.07
C SER A 84 29.39 15.37 -0.12
N SER A 85 28.46 16.34 -0.15
CA SER A 85 28.41 17.50 0.75
C SER A 85 27.32 17.36 1.81
N ASP A 86 27.13 18.40 2.63
CA ASP A 86 26.01 18.47 3.57
C ASP A 86 24.68 18.35 2.84
N PHE A 87 23.89 17.38 3.23
CA PHE A 87 22.63 17.04 2.61
C PHE A 87 21.53 16.87 3.66
N THR A 88 20.42 17.55 3.51
CA THR A 88 19.29 17.45 4.43
C THR A 88 18.09 16.84 3.74
N LEU A 89 17.62 15.70 4.23
CA LEU A 89 16.47 14.98 3.69
C LEU A 89 15.31 15.01 4.68
N LEU A 90 14.09 15.19 4.14
CA LEU A 90 12.84 15.01 4.86
C LEU A 90 12.22 13.66 4.46
N ASP A 91 12.00 12.78 5.43
CA ASP A 91 11.34 11.46 5.25
C ASP A 91 9.93 11.53 5.84
N VAL A 92 8.92 11.61 4.97
CA VAL A 92 7.52 11.78 5.35
C VAL A 92 6.81 10.44 5.39
N GLY A 93 6.29 10.07 6.57
CA GLY A 93 5.80 8.73 6.83
C GLY A 93 6.95 7.73 6.97
N SER A 94 7.93 8.08 7.80
CA SER A 94 9.17 7.32 7.94
C SER A 94 8.98 5.91 8.49
N ASN A 95 7.81 5.62 9.06
CA ASN A 95 7.45 4.33 9.60
C ASN A 95 8.57 3.77 10.52
N ARG A 96 8.99 2.50 10.34
CA ARG A 96 10.08 1.88 11.11
C ARG A 96 11.49 2.29 10.65
N GLY A 97 11.63 3.29 9.78
CA GLY A 97 12.92 3.85 9.36
C GLY A 97 13.73 2.96 8.40
N SER A 98 13.11 2.09 7.64
CA SER A 98 13.82 1.25 6.66
C SER A 98 14.52 2.08 5.60
N PHE A 99 13.82 3.08 5.06
CA PHE A 99 14.42 4.02 4.11
C PHE A 99 15.50 4.88 4.78
N ALA A 100 15.24 5.44 5.96
CA ALA A 100 16.18 6.25 6.70
C ALA A 100 17.52 5.53 6.92
N ARG A 101 17.49 4.25 7.37
CA ARG A 101 18.70 3.44 7.54
C ARG A 101 19.45 3.22 6.23
N ALA A 102 18.74 2.81 5.17
CA ALA A 102 19.38 2.54 3.89
C ALA A 102 19.99 3.79 3.26
N PHE A 103 19.31 4.93 3.36
CA PHE A 103 19.79 6.22 2.88
C PHE A 103 21.04 6.69 3.65
N LEU A 104 20.96 6.74 4.98
CA LEU A 104 22.04 7.23 5.84
C LEU A 104 23.31 6.36 5.77
N ASN A 105 23.18 5.06 5.52
CA ASN A 105 24.33 4.17 5.28
C ASN A 105 25.11 4.53 4.02
N GLY A 106 24.43 5.08 3.01
CA GLY A 106 25.04 5.49 1.74
C GLY A 106 25.36 6.97 1.63
N ALA A 107 25.05 7.78 2.65
CA ALA A 107 25.19 9.24 2.67
C ALA A 107 25.78 9.71 4.02
N PRO A 108 27.10 9.61 4.21
CA PRO A 108 27.74 9.84 5.51
C PRO A 108 27.59 11.27 6.02
N ASN A 109 27.48 12.26 5.15
CA ASN A 109 27.33 13.68 5.48
C ASN A 109 25.86 14.13 5.52
N ALA A 110 24.91 13.21 5.31
CA ALA A 110 23.49 13.57 5.29
C ALA A 110 22.89 13.60 6.69
N HIS A 111 21.94 14.53 6.87
CA HIS A 111 21.03 14.62 8.01
C HIS A 111 19.61 14.32 7.56
N LEU A 112 18.83 13.66 8.39
CA LEU A 112 17.47 13.26 8.09
C LEU A 112 16.51 13.83 9.13
N ILE A 113 15.43 14.44 8.66
CA ILE A 113 14.27 14.75 9.48
C ILE A 113 13.18 13.73 9.13
N ALA A 114 12.82 12.89 10.09
CA ALA A 114 11.78 11.88 9.97
C ALA A 114 10.47 12.40 10.55
N VAL A 115 9.37 12.26 9.83
CA VAL A 115 8.04 12.61 10.30
C VAL A 115 7.17 11.35 10.29
N GLU A 116 6.69 10.95 11.48
CA GLU A 116 5.86 9.74 11.63
C GLU A 116 4.86 9.94 12.79
N PRO A 117 3.56 9.93 12.52
CA PRO A 117 2.55 10.15 13.56
C PRO A 117 2.28 8.94 14.46
N ASP A 118 2.66 7.73 14.08
CA ASP A 118 2.40 6.52 14.87
C ASP A 118 3.58 6.23 15.81
N GLU A 119 3.45 6.60 17.07
CA GLU A 119 4.45 6.39 18.14
C GLU A 119 4.99 4.94 18.19
N ARG A 120 4.14 3.94 17.86
CA ARG A 120 4.52 2.52 17.94
C ARG A 120 5.60 2.15 16.94
N VAL A 121 5.58 2.78 15.76
CA VAL A 121 6.59 2.54 14.71
C VAL A 121 7.69 3.59 14.72
N ALA A 122 7.38 4.82 15.10
CA ALA A 122 8.31 5.93 15.22
C ALA A 122 9.46 5.62 16.21
N ALA A 123 9.19 4.87 17.27
CA ALA A 123 10.18 4.42 18.24
C ALA A 123 11.39 3.70 17.58
N SER A 124 11.20 3.08 16.42
CA SER A 124 12.28 2.43 15.66
C SER A 124 13.23 3.42 14.98
N VAL A 125 12.83 4.68 14.87
CA VAL A 125 13.61 5.79 14.28
C VAL A 125 14.25 6.64 15.37
N ALA A 126 13.65 6.66 16.55
CA ALA A 126 14.16 7.39 17.71
C ALA A 126 15.60 6.94 18.05
N GLY A 127 16.49 7.88 18.21
CA GLY A 127 17.91 7.61 18.52
C GLY A 127 18.78 7.14 17.35
N MET A 128 18.26 7.08 16.13
CA MET A 128 19.08 6.84 14.95
C MET A 128 20.09 7.99 14.75
N PRO A 129 21.38 7.69 14.47
CA PRO A 129 22.37 8.72 14.22
C PRO A 129 21.95 9.66 13.08
N ARG A 130 22.24 10.94 13.21
CA ARG A 130 21.97 11.99 12.20
C ARG A 130 20.50 12.11 11.82
N THR A 131 19.58 11.67 12.70
CA THR A 131 18.14 11.70 12.47
C THR A 131 17.45 12.49 13.57
N HIS A 132 16.57 13.40 13.17
CA HIS A 132 15.63 14.08 14.06
C HIS A 132 14.22 13.59 13.77
N LEU A 133 13.57 12.98 14.76
CA LEU A 133 12.21 12.47 14.66
C LEU A 133 11.21 13.53 15.11
N ILE A 134 10.16 13.70 14.33
CA ILE A 134 8.97 14.51 14.65
C ILE A 134 7.76 13.56 14.67
N GLU A 135 7.22 13.32 15.86
CA GLU A 135 6.07 12.44 16.07
C GLU A 135 4.76 13.19 15.85
N GLU A 136 4.48 13.58 14.61
CA GLU A 136 3.32 14.35 14.21
C GLU A 136 2.93 14.04 12.76
N ARG A 137 1.71 14.41 12.37
CA ARG A 137 1.31 14.40 10.96
C ARG A 137 2.02 15.53 10.22
N ILE A 138 2.50 15.23 9.02
CA ILE A 138 3.22 16.24 8.20
C ILE A 138 2.39 17.52 7.98
N GLU A 139 1.07 17.40 7.91
CA GLU A 139 0.14 18.51 7.72
C GLU A 139 0.13 19.52 8.89
N ASN A 140 0.57 19.08 10.06
CA ASN A 140 0.64 19.91 11.29
C ASN A 140 2.07 20.40 11.59
N VAL A 141 3.06 19.95 10.82
CA VAL A 141 4.47 20.32 11.06
C VAL A 141 4.81 21.64 10.37
N ALA A 142 5.23 22.61 11.15
CA ALA A 142 5.75 23.86 10.63
C ALA A 142 7.22 23.71 10.21
N LEU A 143 7.47 23.64 8.90
CA LEU A 143 8.80 23.50 8.33
C LEU A 143 9.26 24.81 7.66
N GLU A 144 10.55 25.11 7.78
CA GLU A 144 11.18 26.26 7.15
C GLU A 144 11.24 26.10 5.62
N SER A 145 11.09 27.23 4.90
CA SER A 145 11.23 27.25 3.45
C SER A 145 12.68 27.00 3.01
N ARG A 146 12.85 26.34 1.85
CA ARG A 146 14.16 26.09 1.22
C ARG A 146 15.19 25.44 2.15
N ARG A 147 14.72 24.50 2.98
CA ARG A 147 15.56 23.79 3.96
C ARG A 147 16.13 22.48 3.43
N PHE A 148 15.35 21.74 2.65
CA PHE A 148 15.65 20.36 2.29
C PHE A 148 16.22 20.24 0.88
N ASP A 149 17.22 19.39 0.73
CA ASP A 149 17.77 19.00 -0.57
C ASP A 149 16.89 17.97 -1.26
N ALA A 150 16.28 17.07 -0.46
CA ALA A 150 15.31 16.11 -0.96
C ALA A 150 14.19 15.84 0.05
N ILE A 151 13.07 15.34 -0.49
CA ILE A 151 11.96 14.79 0.26
C ILE A 151 11.71 13.37 -0.25
N HIS A 152 11.53 12.42 0.67
CA HIS A 152 11.01 11.10 0.41
C HIS A 152 9.62 10.98 1.06
N SER A 153 8.63 10.48 0.33
CA SER A 153 7.27 10.26 0.83
C SER A 153 6.72 8.97 0.25
N CYS A 154 6.62 7.95 1.10
CA CYS A 154 6.23 6.61 0.69
C CYS A 154 4.90 6.22 1.33
N HIS A 155 3.88 5.91 0.50
CA HIS A 155 2.54 5.52 0.95
C HIS A 155 2.00 6.43 2.06
N THR A 156 2.07 7.72 1.83
CA THR A 156 1.63 8.76 2.76
C THR A 156 0.57 9.66 2.14
N ILE A 157 0.74 10.01 0.87
CA ILE A 157 -0.10 11.00 0.18
C ILE A 157 -1.58 10.60 0.13
N GLU A 158 -1.87 9.30 0.05
CA GLU A 158 -3.23 8.76 0.06
C GLU A 158 -3.94 8.86 1.43
N HIS A 159 -3.18 9.13 2.50
CA HIS A 159 -3.68 9.26 3.86
C HIS A 159 -3.92 10.72 4.30
N LEU A 160 -3.46 11.68 3.51
CA LEU A 160 -3.53 13.10 3.84
C LEU A 160 -4.96 13.62 3.70
N ILE A 161 -5.29 14.65 4.47
CA ILE A 161 -6.60 15.33 4.37
C ILE A 161 -6.60 16.25 3.14
N HIS A 162 -5.44 16.92 2.89
CA HIS A 162 -5.25 17.84 1.77
C HIS A 162 -3.92 17.58 1.04
N PRO A 163 -3.81 16.48 0.25
CA PRO A 163 -2.57 16.14 -0.45
C PRO A 163 -2.05 17.21 -1.40
N ALA A 164 -2.92 17.94 -2.10
CA ALA A 164 -2.50 19.04 -2.96
C ALA A 164 -1.80 20.16 -2.18
N ARG A 165 -2.33 20.51 -1.00
CA ARG A 165 -1.71 21.50 -0.10
C ARG A 165 -0.37 20.98 0.43
N THR A 166 -0.31 19.73 0.85
CA THR A 166 0.94 19.13 1.35
C THR A 166 2.02 19.08 0.28
N LEU A 167 1.68 18.77 -0.98
CA LEU A 167 2.64 18.86 -2.09
C LEU A 167 3.12 20.31 -2.34
N ALA A 168 2.25 21.29 -2.21
CA ALA A 168 2.66 22.70 -2.29
C ALA A 168 3.60 23.08 -1.12
N ASP A 169 3.36 22.57 0.08
CA ASP A 169 4.28 22.73 1.21
C ASP A 169 5.61 22.00 0.97
N HIS A 170 5.61 20.81 0.40
CA HIS A 170 6.83 20.11 -0.01
C HIS A 170 7.64 20.93 -1.01
N HIS A 171 6.97 21.53 -2.00
CA HIS A 171 7.61 22.44 -2.94
C HIS A 171 8.22 23.67 -2.23
N ARG A 172 7.52 24.26 -1.29
CA ARG A 172 7.99 25.43 -0.52
C ARG A 172 9.24 25.11 0.31
N VAL A 173 9.27 23.96 0.99
CA VAL A 173 10.36 23.61 1.92
C VAL A 173 11.59 23.02 1.23
N LEU A 174 11.47 22.53 0.00
CA LEU A 174 12.61 22.14 -0.82
C LEU A 174 13.45 23.34 -1.24
N LYS A 175 14.75 23.16 -1.29
CA LYS A 175 15.68 24.09 -1.96
C LYS A 175 15.37 24.16 -3.45
N ASP A 176 15.84 25.19 -4.13
CA ASP A 176 15.69 25.31 -5.58
C ASP A 176 16.46 24.15 -6.25
N GLY A 177 15.79 23.45 -7.15
CA GLY A 177 16.33 22.23 -7.77
C GLY A 177 16.27 20.98 -6.91
N GLY A 178 15.72 21.06 -5.70
CA GLY A 178 15.56 19.93 -4.78
C GLY A 178 14.65 18.83 -5.35
N ILE A 179 14.83 17.63 -4.85
CA ILE A 179 14.21 16.39 -5.38
C ILE A 179 13.10 15.89 -4.45
N LEU A 180 11.97 15.53 -5.04
CA LEU A 180 10.90 14.79 -4.38
C LEU A 180 10.86 13.37 -4.94
N VAL A 181 10.98 12.38 -4.07
CA VAL A 181 10.68 10.97 -4.38
C VAL A 181 9.37 10.61 -3.71
N LEU A 182 8.39 10.21 -4.51
CA LEU A 182 7.04 9.94 -4.06
C LEU A 182 6.59 8.57 -4.58
N ASP A 183 5.98 7.75 -3.72
CA ASP A 183 5.21 6.60 -4.16
C ASP A 183 3.82 6.56 -3.51
N ALA A 184 2.86 5.97 -4.20
CA ALA A 184 1.48 5.83 -3.75
C ALA A 184 0.86 4.55 -4.34
N PRO A 185 -0.22 4.01 -3.71
CA PRO A 185 -0.97 2.90 -4.29
C PRO A 185 -1.55 3.25 -5.65
N ASN A 186 -1.47 2.29 -6.59
CA ASN A 186 -1.98 2.45 -7.94
C ASN A 186 -3.44 1.99 -8.05
N ALA A 187 -4.35 2.91 -8.29
CA ALA A 187 -5.78 2.59 -8.46
C ALA A 187 -6.08 1.66 -9.64
N ALA A 188 -5.16 1.52 -10.62
CA ALA A 188 -5.31 0.56 -11.71
C ALA A 188 -5.50 -0.89 -11.23
N LEU A 189 -5.06 -1.21 -10.01
CA LEU A 189 -5.29 -2.52 -9.39
C LEU A 189 -6.76 -2.82 -9.08
N LEU A 190 -7.63 -1.83 -9.07
CA LEU A 190 -9.09 -2.04 -8.98
C LEU A 190 -9.60 -2.94 -10.11
N ALA A 191 -8.99 -2.90 -11.29
CA ALA A 191 -9.34 -3.75 -12.41
C ALA A 191 -8.76 -5.18 -12.32
N SER A 192 -8.07 -5.55 -11.23
CA SER A 192 -7.50 -6.89 -11.10
C SER A 192 -8.58 -7.97 -11.14
N ASP A 193 -8.32 -8.98 -11.96
CA ASP A 193 -9.28 -10.03 -12.28
C ASP A 193 -9.61 -10.93 -11.08
N ASP A 194 -8.65 -11.08 -10.17
CA ASP A 194 -8.72 -11.95 -8.99
C ASP A 194 -8.89 -11.18 -7.67
N ILE A 195 -9.32 -9.92 -7.73
CA ILE A 195 -9.48 -9.09 -6.53
C ILE A 195 -10.60 -9.62 -5.63
N VAL A 196 -10.29 -9.82 -4.37
CA VAL A 196 -11.24 -10.21 -3.31
C VAL A 196 -11.23 -9.23 -2.14
N GLU A 197 -10.12 -8.53 -1.97
CA GLU A 197 -9.92 -7.59 -0.87
C GLU A 197 -10.77 -6.34 -1.06
N GLU A 198 -11.22 -5.76 0.06
CA GLU A 198 -11.72 -4.40 0.02
C GLU A 198 -10.56 -3.43 -0.21
N TRP A 199 -10.60 -2.75 -1.35
CA TRP A 199 -9.59 -1.75 -1.70
C TRP A 199 -9.76 -0.46 -0.88
N PHE A 200 -11.02 -0.04 -0.70
CA PHE A 200 -11.37 1.23 -0.08
C PHE A 200 -11.40 1.10 1.44
N ILE A 201 -10.23 1.19 2.04
CA ILE A 201 -10.07 1.12 3.49
C ILE A 201 -10.15 2.50 4.13
N ASP A 202 -10.60 2.57 5.37
CA ASP A 202 -10.86 3.83 6.11
C ASP A 202 -9.67 4.79 6.20
N LYS A 203 -8.45 4.31 6.01
CA LYS A 203 -7.25 5.15 6.07
C LYS A 203 -6.81 5.73 4.74
N HIS A 204 -7.30 5.21 3.61
CA HIS A 204 -6.99 5.74 2.28
C HIS A 204 -8.09 6.71 1.87
N LEU A 205 -7.77 8.00 1.92
CA LEU A 205 -8.71 9.05 1.52
C LEU A 205 -8.64 9.37 0.03
N TYR A 206 -7.55 9.00 -0.63
CA TYR A 206 -7.34 9.24 -2.07
C TYR A 206 -6.91 7.98 -2.78
N HIS A 207 -7.38 7.83 -4.02
CA HIS A 207 -7.11 6.66 -4.86
C HIS A 207 -6.62 7.16 -6.21
N PHE A 208 -5.30 7.18 -6.35
CA PHE A 208 -4.66 7.80 -7.49
C PHE A 208 -4.50 6.83 -8.67
N SER A 209 -4.90 7.29 -9.87
CA SER A 209 -4.34 6.81 -11.11
C SER A 209 -2.99 7.49 -11.38
N GLU A 210 -2.21 6.98 -12.32
CA GLU A 210 -0.98 7.66 -12.74
C GLU A 210 -1.27 9.08 -13.23
N ARG A 211 -2.36 9.26 -13.97
CA ARG A 211 -2.74 10.55 -14.54
C ARG A 211 -3.16 11.57 -13.48
N THR A 212 -3.99 11.19 -12.53
CA THR A 212 -4.42 12.11 -11.47
C THR A 212 -3.27 12.50 -10.55
N LEU A 213 -2.38 11.56 -10.21
CA LEU A 213 -1.21 11.87 -9.39
C LEU A 213 -0.19 12.74 -10.15
N THR A 214 0.06 12.46 -11.43
CA THR A 214 0.89 13.31 -12.31
C THR A 214 0.40 14.75 -12.28
N ARG A 215 -0.90 14.97 -12.52
CA ARG A 215 -1.50 16.31 -12.52
C ARG A 215 -1.38 17.01 -11.17
N MET A 216 -1.53 16.28 -10.07
CA MET A 216 -1.40 16.86 -8.72
C MET A 216 0.05 17.27 -8.42
N ILE A 217 1.03 16.47 -8.82
CA ILE A 217 2.46 16.75 -8.70
C ILE A 217 2.84 18.00 -9.52
N GLU A 218 2.43 18.03 -10.78
CA GLU A 218 2.72 19.16 -11.69
C GLU A 218 2.04 20.46 -11.23
N ALA A 219 0.82 20.35 -10.70
CA ALA A 219 0.09 21.50 -10.15
C ALA A 219 0.78 22.10 -8.92
N ALA A 220 1.49 21.28 -8.14
CA ALA A 220 2.28 21.74 -7.02
C ALA A 220 3.65 22.36 -7.43
N GLY A 221 3.96 22.43 -8.73
CA GLY A 221 5.19 23.07 -9.24
C GLY A 221 6.38 22.14 -9.40
N PHE A 222 6.14 20.84 -9.52
CA PHE A 222 7.17 19.87 -9.79
C PHE A 222 7.23 19.47 -11.27
N THR A 223 8.43 19.17 -11.73
CA THR A 223 8.67 18.48 -13.01
C THR A 223 9.03 17.03 -12.73
N ILE A 224 8.34 16.09 -13.36
CA ILE A 224 8.65 14.67 -13.24
C ILE A 224 9.90 14.37 -14.07
N LEU A 225 10.94 13.85 -13.42
CA LEU A 225 12.20 13.46 -14.06
C LEU A 225 12.15 12.03 -14.56
N GLU A 226 11.64 11.13 -13.73
CA GLU A 226 11.49 9.71 -14.09
C GLU A 226 10.34 9.05 -13.31
N ARG A 227 9.89 7.92 -13.83
CA ARG A 227 8.98 6.98 -13.18
C ARG A 227 9.69 5.64 -13.07
N PRO A 228 10.42 5.39 -11.97
CA PRO A 228 11.08 4.12 -11.76
C PRO A 228 10.08 2.97 -11.80
N ASP A 229 10.45 1.85 -12.42
CA ASP A 229 9.64 0.63 -12.37
C ASP A 229 9.54 0.16 -10.91
N PRO A 230 8.35 0.17 -10.31
CA PRO A 230 8.16 -0.26 -8.93
C PRO A 230 8.33 -1.78 -8.74
N LYS A 231 8.60 -2.55 -9.80
CA LYS A 231 8.67 -4.02 -9.84
C LYS A 231 7.37 -4.75 -9.43
N ASP A 232 6.41 -4.02 -8.98
CA ASP A 232 5.04 -4.48 -8.78
C ASP A 232 4.07 -3.41 -9.28
N ARG A 233 2.96 -3.83 -9.88
CA ARG A 233 1.95 -2.92 -10.42
C ARG A 233 1.14 -2.20 -9.34
N SER A 234 1.39 -2.51 -8.07
CA SER A 234 0.59 -1.99 -6.96
C SER A 234 0.96 -0.55 -6.58
N ASN A 235 2.04 -0.03 -7.13
CA ASN A 235 2.55 1.29 -6.76
C ASN A 235 2.77 2.17 -7.99
N LEU A 236 2.53 3.45 -7.78
CA LEU A 236 2.97 4.55 -8.64
C LEU A 236 4.23 5.12 -8.01
N PHE A 237 5.30 5.27 -8.78
CA PHE A 237 6.56 5.78 -8.29
C PHE A 237 7.03 6.96 -9.13
N PHE A 238 7.35 8.09 -8.48
CA PHE A 238 7.75 9.33 -9.15
C PHE A 238 9.02 9.89 -8.54
N VAL A 239 9.92 10.36 -9.40
CA VAL A 239 11.04 11.21 -9.03
C VAL A 239 10.84 12.55 -9.69
N CYS A 240 10.77 13.60 -8.88
CA CYS A 240 10.36 14.92 -9.32
C CYS A 240 11.40 15.96 -8.88
N LYS A 241 11.53 17.01 -9.66
CA LYS A 241 12.38 18.15 -9.36
C LYS A 241 11.51 19.38 -9.11
N LYS A 242 11.86 20.15 -8.08
CA LYS A 242 11.25 21.45 -7.84
C LYS A 242 11.45 22.38 -9.03
N ASN A 243 10.36 22.92 -9.55
CA ASN A 243 10.32 23.87 -10.65
C ASN A 243 9.42 25.05 -10.28
N GLY A 244 9.23 25.99 -11.17
CA GLY A 244 8.23 27.06 -11.00
C GLY A 244 6.81 26.51 -11.00
N MET A 245 5.96 27.06 -10.14
CA MET A 245 4.56 26.67 -10.06
C MET A 245 3.87 26.88 -11.42
N LYS A 246 3.25 25.84 -11.92
CA LYS A 246 2.33 25.90 -13.06
C LYS A 246 0.89 25.91 -12.52
N PRO A 247 0.00 26.76 -13.06
CA PRO A 247 -1.40 26.69 -12.70
C PRO A 247 -1.96 25.30 -13.07
N VAL A 248 -2.79 24.75 -12.19
CA VAL A 248 -3.57 23.54 -12.52
C VAL A 248 -4.38 23.87 -13.76
N ASN A 249 -4.19 23.11 -14.83
CA ASN A 249 -5.07 23.19 -15.98
C ASN A 249 -6.46 22.72 -15.52
N GLY A 250 -7.33 23.66 -15.16
CA GLY A 250 -8.68 23.41 -14.66
C GLY A 250 -9.64 22.83 -15.70
N GLY A 251 -9.10 22.30 -16.79
CA GLY A 251 -9.86 21.67 -17.86
C GLY A 251 -10.55 20.39 -17.39
N ILE A 252 -11.71 20.14 -17.97
CA ILE A 252 -12.43 18.87 -17.84
C ILE A 252 -11.56 17.77 -18.46
N ASP A 253 -11.42 16.64 -17.76
CA ASP A 253 -10.72 15.46 -18.23
C ASP A 253 -11.69 14.27 -18.31
N LEU A 254 -12.52 14.28 -19.34
CA LEU A 254 -13.56 13.26 -19.50
C LEU A 254 -12.99 11.85 -19.67
N LEU A 255 -11.83 11.72 -20.31
CA LEU A 255 -11.17 10.40 -20.44
C LEU A 255 -10.78 9.83 -19.08
N GLU A 256 -10.32 10.67 -18.16
CA GLU A 256 -9.99 10.20 -16.81
C GLU A 256 -11.24 9.93 -15.98
N VAL A 257 -12.32 10.69 -16.21
CA VAL A 257 -13.63 10.44 -15.57
C VAL A 257 -14.18 9.09 -16.02
N GLU A 258 -14.20 8.82 -17.32
CA GLU A 258 -14.63 7.54 -17.89
C GLU A 258 -13.76 6.38 -17.36
N TYR A 259 -12.44 6.54 -17.39
CA TYR A 259 -11.51 5.55 -16.85
C TYR A 259 -11.77 5.21 -15.38
N ALA A 260 -12.02 6.22 -14.54
CA ALA A 260 -12.33 6.00 -13.13
C ALA A 260 -13.68 5.30 -12.92
N GLN A 261 -14.70 5.62 -13.75
CA GLN A 261 -15.98 4.94 -13.74
C GLN A 261 -15.82 3.46 -14.12
N ASP A 262 -15.08 3.17 -15.17
CA ASP A 262 -14.78 1.80 -15.61
C ASP A 262 -13.99 1.01 -14.58
N LEU A 263 -13.03 1.64 -13.90
CA LEU A 263 -12.30 1.01 -12.80
C LEU A 263 -13.23 0.57 -11.67
N ILE A 264 -14.16 1.43 -11.25
CA ILE A 264 -15.11 1.11 -10.18
C ILE A 264 -16.10 0.03 -10.62
N ALA A 265 -16.61 0.10 -11.83
CA ALA A 265 -17.51 -0.91 -12.38
C ALA A 265 -16.81 -2.29 -12.45
N THR A 266 -15.60 -2.32 -12.98
CA THR A 266 -14.78 -3.53 -13.09
C THR A 266 -14.43 -4.10 -11.70
N TYR A 267 -14.01 -3.24 -10.76
CA TYR A 267 -13.75 -3.63 -9.37
C TYR A 267 -14.96 -4.31 -8.74
N THR A 268 -16.13 -3.67 -8.85
CA THR A 268 -17.36 -4.15 -8.24
C THR A 268 -17.76 -5.51 -8.82
N ALA A 269 -17.73 -5.64 -10.14
CA ALA A 269 -18.06 -6.89 -10.83
C ALA A 269 -17.06 -8.02 -10.51
N ASN A 270 -15.77 -7.75 -10.63
CA ASN A 270 -14.72 -8.75 -10.36
C ASN A 270 -14.75 -9.20 -8.90
N ARG A 271 -14.83 -8.26 -7.97
CA ARG A 271 -14.87 -8.58 -6.55
C ARG A 271 -16.10 -9.40 -6.19
N ALA A 272 -17.29 -9.02 -6.63
CA ALA A 272 -18.51 -9.78 -6.38
C ALA A 272 -18.40 -11.23 -6.88
N ARG A 273 -17.96 -11.43 -8.14
CA ARG A 273 -17.71 -12.75 -8.73
C ARG A 273 -16.71 -13.57 -7.91
N ASN A 274 -15.60 -12.93 -7.48
CA ASN A 274 -14.55 -13.62 -6.76
C ASN A 274 -14.96 -13.96 -5.33
N LEU A 275 -15.71 -13.11 -4.64
CA LEU A 275 -16.24 -13.40 -3.31
C LEU A 275 -17.19 -14.61 -3.33
N MET A 276 -18.03 -14.74 -4.37
CA MET A 276 -18.86 -15.94 -4.56
C MET A 276 -18.01 -17.18 -4.77
N ALA A 277 -16.92 -17.10 -5.53
CA ALA A 277 -16.02 -18.22 -5.78
C ALA A 277 -15.27 -18.68 -4.51
N LEU A 278 -15.03 -17.81 -3.51
CA LEU A 278 -14.32 -18.19 -2.28
C LEU A 278 -15.01 -19.31 -1.49
N THR A 279 -16.32 -19.39 -1.52
CA THR A 279 -17.06 -20.50 -0.87
C THR A 279 -16.74 -21.84 -1.55
N SER A 280 -16.60 -21.85 -2.87
CA SER A 280 -16.19 -23.02 -3.63
C SER A 280 -14.73 -23.40 -3.34
N VAL A 281 -13.85 -22.40 -3.22
CA VAL A 281 -12.44 -22.60 -2.81
C VAL A 281 -12.37 -23.24 -1.42
N ALA A 282 -13.11 -22.71 -0.44
CA ALA A 282 -13.15 -23.29 0.91
C ALA A 282 -13.65 -24.75 0.88
N SER A 283 -14.71 -25.03 0.10
CA SER A 283 -15.23 -26.38 -0.07
C SER A 283 -14.23 -27.31 -0.74
N GLU A 284 -13.45 -26.85 -1.71
CA GLU A 284 -12.39 -27.62 -2.36
C GLU A 284 -11.28 -27.99 -1.35
N LEU A 285 -10.87 -27.03 -0.50
CA LEU A 285 -9.89 -27.30 0.56
C LEU A 285 -10.38 -28.35 1.56
N LEU A 286 -11.66 -28.31 1.95
CA LEU A 286 -12.26 -29.30 2.83
C LEU A 286 -12.28 -30.71 2.21
N ARG A 287 -12.49 -30.82 0.89
CA ARG A 287 -12.47 -32.10 0.17
C ARG A 287 -11.09 -32.73 0.07
N LEU A 288 -10.02 -31.99 0.38
CA LEU A 288 -8.67 -32.57 0.43
C LEU A 288 -8.47 -33.51 1.63
N ALA A 289 -9.37 -33.46 2.63
CA ALA A 289 -9.33 -34.43 3.72
C ALA A 289 -9.42 -35.90 3.18
N PRO A 290 -8.69 -36.85 3.78
CA PRO A 290 -7.93 -36.77 5.03
C PRO A 290 -6.49 -36.25 4.86
N ARG A 291 -6.13 -35.71 3.71
CA ARG A 291 -4.79 -35.13 3.50
C ARG A 291 -4.56 -33.94 4.44
N ARG A 292 -3.36 -33.85 4.99
CA ARG A 292 -2.97 -32.70 5.82
C ARG A 292 -2.71 -31.48 4.92
N VAL A 293 -3.44 -30.41 5.14
CA VAL A 293 -3.36 -29.18 4.33
C VAL A 293 -2.64 -28.10 5.12
N ALA A 294 -1.57 -27.56 4.55
CA ALA A 294 -0.92 -26.33 5.02
C ALA A 294 -1.32 -25.16 4.13
N VAL A 295 -1.42 -23.97 4.70
CA VAL A 295 -1.58 -22.73 3.96
C VAL A 295 -0.36 -21.84 4.21
N TRP A 296 0.26 -21.35 3.15
CA TRP A 296 1.35 -20.38 3.21
C TRP A 296 0.92 -19.04 2.64
N GLY A 297 0.84 -18.04 3.51
CA GLY A 297 0.37 -16.69 3.27
C GLY A 297 -0.87 -16.38 4.10
N ALA A 298 -0.67 -15.79 5.28
CA ALA A 298 -1.74 -15.42 6.22
C ALA A 298 -2.24 -13.98 6.00
N GLY A 299 -2.08 -13.46 4.79
CA GLY A 299 -2.41 -12.10 4.39
C GLY A 299 -3.89 -11.88 4.06
N ARG A 300 -4.17 -10.76 3.36
CA ARG A 300 -5.55 -10.36 3.02
C ARG A 300 -6.32 -11.40 2.20
N LEU A 301 -5.63 -12.20 1.37
CA LEU A 301 -6.27 -13.30 0.65
C LEU A 301 -6.81 -14.35 1.62
N PHE A 302 -6.01 -14.72 2.62
CA PHE A 302 -6.43 -15.65 3.67
C PHE A 302 -7.58 -15.06 4.50
N ASP A 303 -7.49 -13.78 4.89
CA ASP A 303 -8.60 -13.08 5.58
C ASP A 303 -9.90 -13.15 4.78
N SER A 304 -9.82 -12.93 3.46
CA SER A 304 -10.99 -13.01 2.57
C SER A 304 -11.54 -14.43 2.50
N LEU A 305 -10.68 -15.43 2.41
CA LEU A 305 -11.09 -16.84 2.36
C LEU A 305 -11.82 -17.27 3.65
N VAL A 306 -11.29 -16.89 4.81
CA VAL A 306 -11.95 -17.18 6.09
C VAL A 306 -13.25 -16.42 6.23
N THR A 307 -13.23 -15.13 5.91
CA THR A 307 -14.37 -14.23 6.15
C THR A 307 -15.51 -14.46 5.18
N TYR A 308 -15.23 -14.52 3.89
CA TYR A 308 -16.23 -14.63 2.82
C TYR A 308 -16.41 -16.07 2.34
N GLY A 309 -15.30 -16.84 2.25
CA GLY A 309 -15.34 -18.26 1.89
C GLY A 309 -15.83 -19.16 3.01
N LYS A 310 -15.89 -18.64 4.27
CA LYS A 310 -16.29 -19.40 5.45
C LYS A 310 -15.42 -20.63 5.70
N LEU A 311 -14.12 -20.52 5.43
CA LEU A 311 -13.18 -21.60 5.69
C LEU A 311 -13.14 -21.89 7.21
N PRO A 312 -13.48 -23.12 7.65
CA PRO A 312 -13.42 -23.46 9.06
C PRO A 312 -11.96 -23.68 9.52
N THR A 313 -11.70 -23.40 10.79
CA THR A 313 -10.34 -23.46 11.36
C THR A 313 -9.75 -24.85 11.34
N GLU A 314 -10.55 -25.87 11.49
CA GLU A 314 -10.16 -27.30 11.47
C GLU A 314 -9.75 -27.80 10.08
N ALA A 315 -9.99 -27.06 9.02
CA ALA A 315 -9.62 -27.44 7.65
C ALA A 315 -8.11 -27.45 7.42
N LEU A 316 -7.35 -26.79 8.26
CA LEU A 316 -5.91 -26.62 8.07
C LEU A 316 -5.11 -27.32 9.16
N THR A 317 -3.98 -27.91 8.76
CA THR A 317 -3.01 -28.48 9.70
C THR A 317 -2.08 -27.41 10.24
N VAL A 318 -1.65 -26.46 9.38
CA VAL A 318 -0.73 -25.39 9.74
C VAL A 318 -0.96 -24.16 8.87
N LEU A 319 -0.84 -22.98 9.48
CA LEU A 319 -0.84 -21.68 8.81
C LEU A 319 0.55 -21.06 8.90
N ILE A 320 1.11 -20.69 7.74
CA ILE A 320 2.48 -20.21 7.62
C ILE A 320 2.49 -18.79 7.09
N ASP A 321 3.27 -17.92 7.74
CA ASP A 321 3.68 -16.65 7.13
C ASP A 321 5.05 -16.24 7.67
N LYS A 322 6.04 -16.19 6.79
CA LYS A 322 7.44 -15.93 7.11
C LYS A 322 7.69 -14.58 7.79
N HIS A 323 6.89 -13.58 7.42
CA HIS A 323 7.06 -12.22 7.88
C HIS A 323 6.06 -11.84 8.98
N LEU A 324 4.79 -12.22 8.80
CA LEU A 324 3.73 -11.83 9.72
C LEU A 324 3.90 -12.45 11.11
N LYS A 325 4.44 -13.67 11.21
CA LYS A 325 4.68 -14.35 12.50
C LYS A 325 5.57 -13.57 13.47
N ALA A 326 6.40 -12.66 12.96
CA ALA A 326 7.23 -11.81 13.81
C ALA A 326 6.43 -10.72 14.54
N HIS A 327 5.17 -10.51 14.16
CA HIS A 327 4.34 -9.42 14.66
C HIS A 327 3.04 -9.90 15.32
N VAL A 328 2.52 -11.06 14.90
CA VAL A 328 1.30 -11.65 15.45
C VAL A 328 1.46 -13.15 15.61
N SER A 329 0.87 -13.71 16.67
CA SER A 329 0.96 -15.13 17.02
C SER A 329 -0.14 -15.99 16.37
N GLU A 330 -1.24 -15.35 15.93
CA GLU A 330 -2.38 -16.05 15.34
C GLU A 330 -3.11 -15.21 14.30
N ARG A 331 -3.92 -15.87 13.44
CA ARG A 331 -4.88 -15.25 12.53
C ARG A 331 -6.16 -16.05 12.49
N HIS A 332 -7.30 -15.41 12.80
CA HIS A 332 -8.63 -16.06 12.82
C HIS A 332 -8.69 -17.35 13.65
N GLY A 333 -7.99 -17.38 14.79
CA GLY A 333 -7.89 -18.57 15.63
C GLY A 333 -6.86 -19.62 15.19
N PHE A 334 -6.18 -19.43 14.05
CA PHE A 334 -5.06 -20.27 13.66
C PHE A 334 -3.75 -19.76 14.25
N ALA A 335 -2.98 -20.64 14.88
CA ALA A 335 -1.61 -20.33 15.28
C ALA A 335 -0.76 -20.05 14.03
N LEU A 336 -0.02 -18.95 14.04
CA LEU A 336 0.82 -18.54 12.93
C LEU A 336 2.25 -19.03 13.13
N THR A 337 2.75 -19.78 12.15
CA THR A 337 4.06 -20.41 12.20
C THR A 337 4.97 -19.94 11.07
N GLY A 338 6.22 -20.36 11.09
CA GLY A 338 7.17 -20.11 10.01
C GLY A 338 7.32 -21.31 9.07
N PRO A 339 8.10 -21.14 8.00
CA PRO A 339 8.36 -22.20 7.02
C PRO A 339 8.93 -23.49 7.61
N GLU A 340 9.70 -23.38 8.70
CA GLU A 340 10.30 -24.50 9.41
C GLU A 340 9.26 -25.52 9.90
N SER A 341 8.03 -25.10 10.18
CA SER A 341 6.95 -25.98 10.63
C SER A 341 6.52 -27.03 9.59
N LEU A 342 6.84 -26.82 8.30
CA LEU A 342 6.54 -27.82 7.26
C LEU A 342 7.27 -29.15 7.48
N ALA A 343 8.49 -29.12 8.00
CA ALA A 343 9.28 -30.31 8.26
C ALA A 343 8.63 -31.20 9.32
N GLU A 344 8.02 -30.61 10.35
CA GLU A 344 7.31 -31.29 11.41
C GLU A 344 5.88 -31.70 10.99
N ALA A 345 5.17 -30.74 10.39
CA ALA A 345 3.78 -30.93 9.97
C ALA A 345 3.63 -31.96 8.85
N LYS A 346 4.62 -32.09 7.96
CA LYS A 346 4.62 -33.01 6.80
C LYS A 346 3.26 -33.02 6.07
N PRO A 347 2.82 -31.85 5.56
CA PRO A 347 1.54 -31.76 4.87
C PRO A 347 1.59 -32.53 3.55
N GLY A 348 0.46 -33.12 3.16
CA GLY A 348 0.31 -33.71 1.83
C GLY A 348 0.02 -32.64 0.74
N VAL A 349 -0.45 -31.47 1.18
CA VAL A 349 -0.77 -30.33 0.30
C VAL A 349 -0.34 -29.04 0.96
N VAL A 350 0.27 -28.15 0.18
CA VAL A 350 0.57 -26.77 0.58
C VAL A 350 -0.12 -25.80 -0.38
N VAL A 351 -1.06 -25.01 0.14
CA VAL A 351 -1.75 -23.98 -0.61
C VAL A 351 -1.01 -22.66 -0.46
N VAL A 352 -0.59 -22.07 -1.58
CA VAL A 352 0.15 -20.80 -1.60
C VAL A 352 -0.83 -19.65 -1.81
N MET A 353 -1.10 -18.90 -0.73
CA MET A 353 -1.99 -17.74 -0.70
C MET A 353 -1.20 -16.43 -0.96
N SER A 354 -0.52 -16.39 -2.09
CA SER A 354 0.24 -15.21 -2.54
C SER A 354 0.09 -15.06 -4.05
N ARG A 355 0.05 -13.80 -4.52
CA ARG A 355 0.09 -13.48 -5.96
C ARG A 355 1.53 -13.28 -6.42
N ASP A 356 2.19 -12.29 -5.87
CA ASP A 356 3.49 -11.80 -6.35
C ASP A 356 4.65 -12.75 -6.03
N PHE A 357 4.50 -13.59 -4.99
CA PHE A 357 5.56 -14.48 -4.48
C PHE A 357 5.21 -15.96 -4.61
N ALA A 358 4.19 -16.27 -5.40
CA ALA A 358 3.70 -17.64 -5.55
C ALA A 358 4.81 -18.61 -6.00
N SER A 359 5.60 -18.23 -7.00
CA SER A 359 6.68 -19.06 -7.54
C SER A 359 7.84 -19.23 -6.56
N GLU A 360 8.21 -18.16 -5.84
CA GLU A 360 9.28 -18.21 -4.82
C GLU A 360 8.88 -19.10 -3.65
N ILE A 361 7.65 -18.93 -3.15
CA ILE A 361 7.11 -19.77 -2.07
C ILE A 361 7.01 -21.23 -2.52
N ALA A 362 6.50 -21.49 -3.72
CA ALA A 362 6.42 -22.87 -4.25
C ALA A 362 7.78 -23.54 -4.33
N ALA A 363 8.82 -22.82 -4.75
CA ALA A 363 10.18 -23.32 -4.78
C ALA A 363 10.72 -23.62 -3.36
N GLU A 364 10.40 -22.78 -2.37
CA GLU A 364 10.79 -22.99 -0.97
C GLU A 364 10.03 -24.19 -0.36
N VAL A 365 8.75 -24.37 -0.66
CA VAL A 365 7.95 -25.56 -0.26
C VAL A 365 8.60 -26.85 -0.78
N ASN A 366 8.95 -26.90 -2.06
CA ASN A 366 9.57 -28.07 -2.67
C ASN A 366 10.91 -28.47 -2.01
N LYS A 367 11.64 -27.51 -1.45
CA LYS A 367 12.87 -27.77 -0.68
C LYS A 367 12.59 -28.29 0.73
N LEU A 368 11.59 -27.72 1.40
CA LEU A 368 11.29 -28.02 2.81
C LEU A 368 10.47 -29.28 2.99
N THR A 369 9.59 -29.59 2.04
CA THR A 369 8.72 -30.77 2.08
C THR A 369 8.59 -31.41 0.69
N PRO A 370 9.65 -32.09 0.21
CA PRO A 370 9.61 -32.80 -1.07
C PRO A 370 8.47 -33.79 -1.11
N GLY A 371 7.64 -33.75 -2.17
CA GLY A 371 6.51 -34.65 -2.36
C GLY A 371 5.16 -34.09 -1.87
N ALA A 372 5.11 -32.95 -1.20
CA ALA A 372 3.86 -32.25 -0.99
C ALA A 372 3.35 -31.65 -2.32
N GLU A 373 2.06 -31.80 -2.59
CA GLU A 373 1.43 -31.11 -3.70
C GLU A 373 1.35 -29.60 -3.41
N VAL A 374 1.82 -28.77 -4.34
CA VAL A 374 1.70 -27.31 -4.24
C VAL A 374 0.51 -26.85 -5.07
N ILE A 375 -0.44 -26.18 -4.44
CA ILE A 375 -1.62 -25.60 -5.09
C ILE A 375 -1.53 -24.06 -4.95
N LEU A 376 -1.56 -23.36 -6.08
CA LEU A 376 -1.57 -21.90 -6.07
C LEU A 376 -3.00 -21.38 -5.88
N TYR A 377 -3.13 -20.29 -5.16
CA TYR A 377 -4.42 -19.57 -4.99
C TYR A 377 -5.06 -19.24 -6.34
N SER A 378 -4.27 -18.80 -7.33
CA SER A 378 -4.73 -18.51 -8.70
C SER A 378 -5.42 -19.69 -9.36
N ASP A 379 -4.91 -20.92 -9.13
CA ASP A 379 -5.47 -22.13 -9.72
C ASP A 379 -6.79 -22.52 -9.04
N LEU A 380 -6.85 -22.38 -7.70
CA LEU A 380 -8.09 -22.58 -6.95
C LEU A 380 -9.18 -21.61 -7.41
N MET A 381 -8.86 -20.33 -7.52
CA MET A 381 -9.80 -19.34 -7.99
C MET A 381 -10.26 -19.58 -9.42
N SER A 382 -9.34 -19.95 -10.31
CA SER A 382 -9.67 -20.26 -11.71
C SER A 382 -10.59 -21.46 -11.84
N ARG A 383 -10.42 -22.49 -11.01
CA ARG A 383 -11.32 -23.65 -10.95
C ARG A 383 -12.69 -23.29 -10.39
N ALA A 384 -12.69 -22.56 -9.26
CA ALA A 384 -13.92 -22.15 -8.59
C ALA A 384 -14.81 -21.26 -9.47
N ARG A 385 -14.24 -20.35 -10.24
CA ARG A 385 -14.99 -19.50 -11.20
C ARG A 385 -15.64 -20.29 -12.32
N ARG A 386 -14.99 -21.36 -12.80
CA ARG A 386 -15.58 -22.23 -13.84
C ARG A 386 -16.77 -23.04 -13.36
N VAL A 387 -16.86 -23.29 -12.07
CA VAL A 387 -18.00 -24.01 -11.46
C VAL A 387 -19.18 -23.06 -11.18
N ALA A 388 -18.89 -21.76 -11.00
CA ALA A 388 -19.87 -20.73 -10.68
C ALA A 388 -20.47 -20.04 -11.94
N ALA A 389 -19.91 -20.25 -13.11
CA ALA A 389 -20.38 -19.77 -14.42
C ALA A 389 -21.31 -20.82 -15.08
#